data_682e0ee5a567524870aff6109651c4f4
#
_entry.id   682e0ee5a567524870aff6109651c4f4
#
_cell.length_a   1.000
_cell.length_b   1.000
_cell.length_c   1.000
_cell.angle_alpha   90.00
_cell.angle_beta   90.00
_cell.angle_gamma   90.00
#
_symmetry.space_group_name_H-M   'P 1'
#
loop_
_entity.id
_entity.type
_entity.pdbx_description
1 polymer ?
#
loop_
_entity_poly.entity_id
_entity_poly.type
_entity_poly.pdbx_seq_one_letter_code
_entity_poly.pdbx_strand_id
1 'polypeptide(L)'
;MRIVIEKILLKFFPKLYFGLTRAQDSNDRYLFGFNLIKKNIKDNPSILDVGCGSGNFYSYVNSISKTINYTGIDFDYEKMSKKKFYGKKNFNIISKDLRENWDVGEYDFVWSSEVIEHLFDDKKFFEQLVKSTKKNGYIIITTPYLNSYLSFAKKYGWSIEPSKEEIVGHVKLGYTEQNLVDFAKENSLSLQDIYFISECNNFRSKYFFKLNNGLFCYIFNFLYYMGLFRFKRFSSTKKQINKLNYFSIAAIYKK
;
A
#
# COMPACT_ATOMS: atom_id res chain seq x y z
N MET A 1 12.68 26.34 7.97
CA MET A 1 11.62 26.11 8.99
C MET A 1 10.77 24.89 8.66
N ARG A 2 10.11 24.77 7.49
CA ARG A 2 9.28 23.62 7.09
C ARG A 2 10.01 22.27 7.23
N ILE A 3 11.23 22.13 6.70
CA ILE A 3 12.03 20.90 6.75
C ILE A 3 12.37 20.47 8.19
N VAL A 4 12.58 21.42 9.10
CA VAL A 4 12.88 21.13 10.51
C VAL A 4 11.63 20.62 11.21
N ILE A 5 10.48 21.27 10.97
CA ILE A 5 9.18 20.83 11.53
C ILE A 5 8.81 19.45 10.99
N GLU A 6 8.98 19.20 9.70
CA GLU A 6 8.75 17.86 9.12
C GLU A 6 9.64 16.77 9.74
N LYS A 7 10.92 17.08 10.00
CA LYS A 7 11.84 16.12 10.67
C LYS A 7 11.44 15.85 12.11
N ILE A 8 11.01 16.88 12.85
CA ILE A 8 10.54 16.74 14.24
C ILE A 8 9.25 15.92 14.27
N LEU A 9 8.27 16.27 13.43
CA LEU A 9 7.01 15.53 13.34
C LEU A 9 7.25 14.08 12.94
N LEU A 10 8.10 13.82 11.96
CA LEU A 10 8.41 12.45 11.52
C LEU A 10 9.11 11.64 12.61
N LYS A 11 9.97 12.27 13.41
CA LYS A 11 10.72 11.60 14.48
C LYS A 11 9.87 11.30 15.72
N PHE A 12 9.11 12.29 16.20
CA PHE A 12 8.40 12.21 17.48
C PHE A 12 6.90 11.95 17.32
N PHE A 13 6.31 12.35 16.20
CA PHE A 13 4.87 12.24 15.92
C PHE A 13 4.61 11.71 14.49
N PRO A 14 5.15 10.52 14.12
CA PRO A 14 5.03 10.01 12.75
C PRO A 14 3.58 9.91 12.28
N LYS A 15 2.66 9.49 13.15
CA LYS A 15 1.24 9.41 12.81
C LYS A 15 0.65 10.77 12.44
N LEU A 16 1.04 11.84 13.14
CA LEU A 16 0.60 13.21 12.85
C LEU A 16 1.19 13.71 11.53
N TYR A 17 2.48 13.49 11.31
CA TYR A 17 3.14 13.85 10.07
C TYR A 17 2.44 13.22 8.85
N PHE A 18 2.18 11.92 8.91
CA PHE A 18 1.55 11.21 7.82
C PHE A 18 0.07 11.57 7.64
N GLY A 19 -0.65 11.82 8.73
CA GLY A 19 -2.03 12.29 8.67
C GLY A 19 -2.19 13.65 8.00
N LEU A 20 -1.18 14.52 8.11
CA LEU A 20 -1.23 15.88 7.55
C LEU A 20 -0.74 15.98 6.10
N THR A 21 0.09 15.05 5.63
CA THR A 21 0.85 15.23 4.38
C THR A 21 0.41 14.35 3.22
N ARG A 22 -0.55 13.46 3.39
CA ARG A 22 -0.92 12.47 2.36
C ARG A 22 -2.42 12.28 2.18
N ALA A 23 -2.79 11.80 1.00
CA ALA A 23 -4.11 11.25 0.76
C ALA A 23 -4.40 10.12 1.76
N GLN A 24 -5.61 10.09 2.28
CA GLN A 24 -5.93 9.29 3.44
C GLN A 24 -5.92 7.78 3.19
N ASP A 25 -6.34 7.34 2.00
CA ASP A 25 -6.29 5.94 1.59
C ASP A 25 -4.85 5.41 1.53
N SER A 26 -3.92 6.19 0.96
CA SER A 26 -2.49 5.85 0.96
C SER A 26 -1.94 5.75 2.38
N ASN A 27 -2.35 6.65 3.29
CA ASN A 27 -1.98 6.59 4.69
C ASN A 27 -2.49 5.33 5.38
N ASP A 28 -3.74 4.96 5.12
CA ASP A 28 -4.36 3.79 5.75
C ASP A 28 -3.67 2.51 5.27
N ARG A 29 -3.32 2.40 3.97
CA ARG A 29 -2.55 1.26 3.44
C ARG A 29 -1.15 1.16 4.07
N TYR A 30 -0.41 2.26 4.10
CA TYR A 30 0.93 2.26 4.71
C TYR A 30 0.90 1.97 6.21
N LEU A 31 -0.09 2.49 6.94
CA LEU A 31 -0.28 2.16 8.36
C LEU A 31 -0.66 0.69 8.56
N PHE A 32 -1.44 0.12 7.65
CA PHE A 32 -1.74 -1.30 7.66
C PHE A 32 -0.47 -2.15 7.53
N GLY A 33 0.33 -1.92 6.48
CA GLY A 33 1.60 -2.61 6.27
C GLY A 33 2.58 -2.41 7.42
N PHE A 34 2.71 -1.17 7.92
CA PHE A 34 3.52 -0.85 9.09
C PHE A 34 3.13 -1.66 10.33
N ASN A 35 1.82 -1.69 10.67
CA ASN A 35 1.34 -2.40 11.87
C ASN A 35 1.58 -3.91 11.75
N LEU A 36 1.40 -4.46 10.55
CA LEU A 36 1.63 -5.87 10.29
C LEU A 36 3.11 -6.24 10.43
N ILE A 37 4.00 -5.48 9.79
CA ILE A 37 5.44 -5.69 9.88
C ILE A 37 5.88 -5.54 11.33
N LYS A 38 5.45 -4.47 12.03
CA LYS A 38 5.79 -4.24 13.43
C LYS A 38 5.39 -5.39 14.35
N LYS A 39 4.24 -6.03 14.07
CA LYS A 39 3.75 -7.18 14.87
C LYS A 39 4.57 -8.45 14.65
N ASN A 40 5.12 -8.64 13.44
CA ASN A 40 5.78 -9.87 13.03
C ASN A 40 7.30 -9.70 12.84
N ILE A 41 7.86 -8.56 13.27
CA ILE A 41 9.26 -8.23 13.06
C ILE A 41 10.17 -9.14 13.89
N LYS A 42 11.26 -9.57 13.25
CA LYS A 42 12.41 -10.22 13.88
C LYS A 42 13.59 -9.25 13.89
N ASP A 43 14.70 -9.67 14.45
CA ASP A 43 15.94 -8.88 14.38
C ASP A 43 16.40 -8.69 12.93
N ASN A 44 16.81 -7.47 12.60
CA ASN A 44 17.35 -7.09 11.28
C ASN A 44 16.49 -7.52 10.06
N PRO A 45 15.18 -7.20 10.01
CA PRO A 45 14.32 -7.66 8.96
C PRO A 45 14.67 -7.02 7.62
N SER A 46 14.55 -7.80 6.55
CA SER A 46 14.63 -7.32 5.17
C SER A 46 13.24 -7.11 4.59
N ILE A 47 13.04 -5.97 3.94
CA ILE A 47 11.77 -5.58 3.32
C ILE A 47 12.01 -5.26 1.85
N LEU A 48 11.25 -5.90 0.97
CA LEU A 48 11.15 -5.53 -0.42
C LEU A 48 9.84 -4.77 -0.64
N ASP A 49 9.92 -3.57 -1.21
CA ASP A 49 8.78 -2.74 -1.62
C ASP A 49 8.69 -2.76 -3.14
N VAL A 50 7.73 -3.52 -3.67
CA VAL A 50 7.55 -3.75 -5.10
C VAL A 50 6.55 -2.74 -5.65
N GLY A 51 7.00 -1.92 -6.63
CA GLY A 51 6.27 -0.74 -7.07
C GLY A 51 6.36 0.38 -6.03
N CYS A 52 7.58 0.60 -5.50
CA CYS A 52 7.80 1.50 -4.36
C CYS A 52 7.55 2.98 -4.68
N GLY A 53 7.41 3.34 -5.95
CA GLY A 53 7.22 4.71 -6.41
C GLY A 53 8.29 5.62 -5.84
N SER A 54 7.88 6.48 -4.97
CA SER A 54 8.77 7.42 -4.31
C SER A 54 9.44 6.91 -3.03
N GLY A 55 9.40 5.61 -2.70
CA GLY A 55 9.94 5.05 -1.46
C GLY A 55 9.21 5.55 -0.21
N ASN A 56 7.95 5.91 -0.35
CA ASN A 56 7.21 6.52 0.75
C ASN A 56 7.01 5.56 1.93
N PHE A 57 6.83 4.27 1.64
CA PHE A 57 6.64 3.26 2.68
C PHE A 57 7.85 3.12 3.62
N TYR A 58 9.07 3.36 3.10
CA TYR A 58 10.26 3.41 3.93
C TYR A 58 10.13 4.37 5.13
N SER A 59 9.46 5.50 4.96
CA SER A 59 9.27 6.47 6.05
C SER A 59 8.49 5.89 7.23
N TYR A 60 7.60 4.91 6.97
CA TYR A 60 6.84 4.22 8.01
C TYR A 60 7.68 3.14 8.67
N VAL A 61 8.27 2.26 7.87
CA VAL A 61 8.98 1.08 8.41
C VAL A 61 10.30 1.43 9.08
N ASN A 62 11.02 2.45 8.61
CA ASN A 62 12.26 2.93 9.25
C ASN A 62 12.05 3.45 10.68
N SER A 63 10.81 3.75 11.08
CA SER A 63 10.48 4.12 12.45
C SER A 63 10.35 2.91 13.40
N ILE A 64 10.24 1.69 12.86
CA ILE A 64 10.12 0.46 13.65
C ILE A 64 11.48 0.06 14.22
N SER A 65 12.50 0.02 13.36
CA SER A 65 13.86 -0.34 13.73
C SER A 65 14.88 0.38 12.84
N LYS A 66 16.01 0.74 13.41
CA LYS A 66 17.16 1.32 12.66
C LYS A 66 17.93 0.27 11.86
N THR A 67 17.66 -1.01 12.07
CA THR A 67 18.35 -2.14 11.46
C THR A 67 17.57 -2.75 10.29
N ILE A 68 16.43 -2.16 9.90
CA ILE A 68 15.66 -2.61 8.74
C ILE A 68 16.47 -2.43 7.46
N ASN A 69 16.65 -3.51 6.70
CA ASN A 69 17.17 -3.47 5.34
C ASN A 69 16.00 -3.32 4.37
N TYR A 70 15.88 -2.15 3.77
CA TYR A 70 14.81 -1.85 2.83
C TYR A 70 15.34 -1.77 1.40
N THR A 71 14.70 -2.49 0.51
CA THR A 71 14.91 -2.40 -0.94
C THR A 71 13.59 -2.04 -1.60
N GLY A 72 13.58 -0.94 -2.36
CA GLY A 72 12.48 -0.57 -3.24
C GLY A 72 12.81 -0.94 -4.68
N ILE A 73 11.85 -1.48 -5.42
CA ILE A 73 11.96 -1.68 -6.87
C ILE A 73 10.83 -0.95 -7.58
N ASP A 74 11.19 -0.22 -8.65
CA ASP A 74 10.25 0.50 -9.52
C ASP A 74 10.96 0.82 -10.84
N PHE A 75 10.21 1.13 -11.89
CA PHE A 75 10.79 1.50 -13.19
C PHE A 75 11.32 2.93 -13.22
N ASP A 76 10.77 3.84 -12.42
CA ASP A 76 11.10 5.27 -12.43
C ASP A 76 12.24 5.60 -11.45
N TYR A 77 13.47 5.21 -11.84
CA TYR A 77 14.67 5.47 -11.05
C TYR A 77 14.92 6.96 -10.77
N GLU A 78 14.65 7.85 -11.73
CA GLU A 78 14.87 9.30 -11.54
C GLU A 78 14.00 9.87 -10.44
N LYS A 79 12.74 9.44 -10.38
CA LYS A 79 11.80 9.85 -9.35
C LYS A 79 12.24 9.36 -7.98
N MET A 80 12.79 8.16 -7.91
CA MET A 80 13.29 7.55 -6.68
C MET A 80 14.61 8.19 -6.21
N SER A 81 15.56 8.44 -7.12
CA SER A 81 16.90 8.96 -6.81
C SER A 81 16.86 10.37 -6.22
N LYS A 82 15.86 11.17 -6.55
CA LYS A 82 15.67 12.55 -6.02
C LYS A 82 15.12 12.58 -4.60
N LYS A 83 14.88 11.44 -3.95
CA LYS A 83 14.26 11.39 -2.62
C LYS A 83 15.27 11.59 -1.49
N LYS A 84 14.76 12.15 -0.38
CA LYS A 84 15.52 12.44 0.85
C LYS A 84 16.11 11.22 1.55
N PHE A 85 15.76 10.01 1.12
CA PHE A 85 16.26 8.76 1.69
C PHE A 85 17.39 8.16 0.88
N TYR A 86 17.61 8.63 -0.35
CA TYR A 86 18.69 8.16 -1.21
C TYR A 86 20.04 8.32 -0.50
N GLY A 87 20.89 7.30 -0.60
CA GLY A 87 22.20 7.28 0.06
C GLY A 87 22.19 6.92 1.55
N LYS A 88 21.03 6.61 2.15
CA LYS A 88 21.00 6.03 3.50
C LYS A 88 21.48 4.57 3.46
N LYS A 89 22.30 4.18 4.46
CA LYS A 89 22.96 2.87 4.54
C LYS A 89 22.02 1.68 4.41
N ASN A 90 20.80 1.79 4.89
CA ASN A 90 19.79 0.73 4.91
C ASN A 90 18.60 0.98 3.97
N PHE A 91 18.78 1.82 2.96
CA PHE A 91 17.80 2.14 1.93
C PHE A 91 18.41 1.92 0.56
N ASN A 92 17.98 0.87 -0.12
CA ASN A 92 18.40 0.53 -1.47
C ASN A 92 17.25 0.73 -2.45
N ILE A 93 17.58 1.11 -3.68
CA ILE A 93 16.63 1.24 -4.79
C ILE A 93 17.20 0.57 -6.01
N ILE A 94 16.36 -0.23 -6.67
CA ILE A 94 16.68 -0.95 -7.89
C ILE A 94 15.68 -0.54 -8.97
N SER A 95 16.18 -0.04 -10.11
CA SER A 95 15.34 0.21 -11.28
C SER A 95 15.03 -1.10 -11.98
N LYS A 96 13.75 -1.47 -12.03
CA LYS A 96 13.27 -2.68 -12.70
C LYS A 96 11.88 -2.44 -13.29
N ASP A 97 11.66 -2.94 -14.49
CA ASP A 97 10.33 -3.07 -15.05
C ASP A 97 9.63 -4.28 -14.42
N LEU A 98 8.50 -4.04 -13.78
CA LEU A 98 7.76 -5.08 -13.04
C LEU A 98 7.03 -6.07 -13.98
N ARG A 99 6.97 -5.80 -15.28
CA ARG A 99 6.45 -6.72 -16.32
C ARG A 99 7.47 -7.81 -16.66
N GLU A 100 8.74 -7.55 -16.39
CA GLU A 100 9.85 -8.46 -16.63
C GLU A 100 10.13 -9.35 -15.40
N ASN A 101 11.05 -10.29 -15.56
CA ASN A 101 11.56 -11.02 -14.42
C ASN A 101 12.55 -10.15 -13.65
N TRP A 102 12.42 -10.12 -12.33
CA TRP A 102 13.42 -9.50 -11.46
C TRP A 102 14.04 -10.55 -10.54
N ASP A 103 15.34 -10.49 -10.39
CA ASP A 103 16.09 -11.28 -9.42
C ASP A 103 16.77 -10.29 -8.46
N VAL A 104 16.15 -10.09 -7.32
CA VAL A 104 16.59 -9.13 -6.30
C VAL A 104 16.88 -9.78 -4.96
N GLY A 105 16.87 -11.14 -4.92
CA GLY A 105 17.03 -11.92 -3.70
C GLY A 105 15.73 -12.10 -2.92
N GLU A 106 15.85 -12.68 -1.72
CA GLU A 106 14.71 -13.03 -0.87
C GLU A 106 14.65 -12.15 0.38
N TYR A 107 13.42 -11.81 0.80
CA TYR A 107 13.12 -10.88 1.88
C TYR A 107 12.19 -11.50 2.94
N ASP A 108 12.27 -11.01 4.17
CA ASP A 108 11.38 -11.43 5.25
C ASP A 108 9.95 -10.92 5.03
N PHE A 109 9.84 -9.71 4.43
CA PHE A 109 8.58 -9.10 4.05
C PHE A 109 8.65 -8.58 2.62
N VAL A 110 7.70 -9.00 1.78
CA VAL A 110 7.48 -8.46 0.44
C VAL A 110 6.18 -7.69 0.47
N TRP A 111 6.27 -6.39 0.23
CA TRP A 111 5.16 -5.44 0.22
C TRP A 111 4.92 -4.95 -1.20
N SER A 112 3.65 -4.96 -1.64
CA SER A 112 3.24 -4.33 -2.90
C SER A 112 1.89 -3.66 -2.71
N SER A 113 1.79 -2.38 -3.07
CA SER A 113 0.60 -1.59 -2.79
C SER A 113 0.13 -0.82 -4.00
N GLU A 114 -1.04 -1.16 -4.52
CA GLU A 114 -1.66 -0.57 -5.70
C GLU A 114 -0.71 -0.68 -6.92
N VAL A 115 -0.36 -1.90 -7.28
CA VAL A 115 0.55 -2.22 -8.38
C VAL A 115 -0.04 -3.28 -9.30
N ILE A 116 -0.54 -4.38 -8.73
CA ILE A 116 -0.98 -5.56 -9.48
C ILE A 116 -2.10 -5.26 -10.47
N GLU A 117 -2.95 -4.27 -10.18
CA GLU A 117 -4.04 -3.81 -11.04
C GLU A 117 -3.55 -3.08 -12.31
N HIS A 118 -2.29 -2.69 -12.34
CA HIS A 118 -1.66 -2.03 -13.50
C HIS A 118 -1.02 -3.00 -14.48
N LEU A 119 -1.02 -4.30 -14.19
CA LEU A 119 -0.32 -5.32 -14.97
C LEU A 119 -1.29 -6.31 -15.62
N PHE A 120 -1.11 -6.60 -16.91
CA PHE A 120 -1.91 -7.61 -17.60
C PHE A 120 -1.62 -9.00 -17.05
N ASP A 121 -0.33 -9.34 -16.89
CA ASP A 121 0.12 -10.62 -16.35
C ASP A 121 0.34 -10.55 -14.83
N ASP A 122 -0.77 -10.47 -14.10
CA ASP A 122 -0.77 -10.44 -12.65
C ASP A 122 -0.31 -11.76 -12.01
N LYS A 123 -0.48 -12.90 -12.71
CA LYS A 123 -0.01 -14.21 -12.23
C LYS A 123 1.51 -14.24 -12.19
N LYS A 124 2.16 -13.88 -13.30
CA LYS A 124 3.62 -13.78 -13.37
C LYS A 124 4.16 -12.80 -12.33
N PHE A 125 3.51 -11.64 -12.18
CA PHE A 125 3.87 -10.67 -11.16
C PHE A 125 3.80 -11.29 -9.75
N PHE A 126 2.70 -11.97 -9.43
CA PHE A 126 2.51 -12.60 -8.13
C PHE A 126 3.56 -13.71 -7.87
N GLU A 127 3.87 -14.54 -8.87
CA GLU A 127 4.95 -15.54 -8.78
C GLU A 127 6.32 -14.90 -8.46
N GLN A 128 6.60 -13.71 -9.01
CA GLN A 128 7.84 -12.99 -8.68
C GLN A 128 7.84 -12.51 -7.20
N LEU A 129 6.68 -12.06 -6.65
CA LEU A 129 6.57 -11.77 -5.22
C LEU A 129 6.89 -13.02 -4.39
N VAL A 130 6.36 -14.18 -4.78
CA VAL A 130 6.62 -15.46 -4.10
C VAL A 130 8.11 -15.83 -4.16
N LYS A 131 8.75 -15.71 -5.33
CA LYS A 131 10.19 -15.97 -5.49
C LYS A 131 11.04 -15.06 -4.60
N SER A 132 10.65 -13.80 -4.49
CA SER A 132 11.35 -12.80 -3.66
C SER A 132 11.06 -12.91 -2.16
N THR A 133 10.28 -13.90 -1.72
CA THR A 133 9.92 -14.09 -0.31
C THR A 133 10.67 -15.27 0.28
N LYS A 134 11.35 -15.08 1.41
CA LYS A 134 12.00 -16.15 2.18
C LYS A 134 11.02 -17.20 2.66
N LYS A 135 11.49 -18.41 2.91
CA LYS A 135 10.72 -19.42 3.66
C LYS A 135 10.28 -18.84 5.01
N ASN A 136 9.00 -18.99 5.35
CA ASN A 136 8.34 -18.36 6.51
C ASN A 136 8.25 -16.82 6.46
N GLY A 137 8.57 -16.20 5.33
CA GLY A 137 8.36 -14.78 5.07
C GLY A 137 6.90 -14.44 4.74
N TYR A 138 6.62 -13.16 4.63
CA TYR A 138 5.28 -12.65 4.38
C TYR A 138 5.21 -11.88 3.06
N ILE A 139 4.15 -12.12 2.30
CA ILE A 139 3.73 -11.28 1.17
C ILE A 139 2.50 -10.50 1.62
N ILE A 140 2.53 -9.19 1.40
CA ILE A 140 1.45 -8.29 1.75
C ILE A 140 1.12 -7.48 0.50
N ILE A 141 -0.07 -7.67 -0.05
CA ILE A 141 -0.53 -6.88 -1.19
C ILE A 141 -1.74 -6.04 -0.82
N THR A 142 -1.85 -4.86 -1.41
CA THR A 142 -3.08 -4.06 -1.44
C THR A 142 -3.44 -3.70 -2.86
N THR A 143 -4.73 -3.64 -3.15
CA THR A 143 -5.26 -3.31 -4.47
C THR A 143 -6.68 -2.76 -4.32
N PRO A 144 -7.25 -2.05 -5.32
CA PRO A 144 -8.64 -1.63 -5.27
C PRO A 144 -9.58 -2.81 -5.06
N TYR A 145 -10.60 -2.64 -4.22
CA TYR A 145 -11.64 -3.64 -4.01
C TYR A 145 -12.70 -3.52 -5.12
N LEU A 146 -12.74 -4.49 -6.04
CA LEU A 146 -13.56 -4.46 -7.24
C LEU A 146 -15.04 -4.17 -6.96
N ASN A 147 -15.64 -4.87 -5.98
CA ASN A 147 -17.05 -4.72 -5.69
C ASN A 147 -17.40 -3.32 -5.18
N SER A 148 -16.53 -2.71 -4.39
CA SER A 148 -16.69 -1.32 -3.95
C SER A 148 -16.49 -0.34 -5.10
N TYR A 149 -15.47 -0.57 -5.93
CA TYR A 149 -15.22 0.27 -7.10
C TYR A 149 -16.46 0.31 -8.02
N LEU A 150 -17.02 -0.85 -8.37
CA LEU A 150 -18.23 -0.94 -9.18
C LEU A 150 -19.44 -0.26 -8.54
N SER A 151 -19.60 -0.41 -7.23
CA SER A 151 -20.66 0.28 -6.47
C SER A 151 -20.51 1.79 -6.51
N PHE A 152 -19.29 2.30 -6.34
CA PHE A 152 -19.00 3.74 -6.42
C PHE A 152 -19.11 4.27 -7.84
N ALA A 153 -18.62 3.51 -8.84
CA ALA A 153 -18.73 3.86 -10.25
C ALA A 153 -20.21 4.07 -10.65
N LYS A 154 -21.07 3.14 -10.28
CA LYS A 154 -22.53 3.25 -10.50
C LYS A 154 -23.12 4.50 -9.80
N LYS A 155 -22.68 4.79 -8.58
CA LYS A 155 -23.20 5.90 -7.78
C LYS A 155 -22.72 7.27 -8.24
N TYR A 156 -21.47 7.37 -8.72
CA TYR A 156 -20.80 8.65 -9.00
C TYR A 156 -20.48 8.87 -10.48
N GLY A 157 -20.88 7.93 -11.36
CA GLY A 157 -20.64 8.03 -12.80
C GLY A 157 -19.16 7.88 -13.19
N TRP A 158 -18.38 7.04 -12.47
CA TRP A 158 -17.00 6.76 -12.84
C TRP A 158 -16.95 5.79 -14.02
N SER A 159 -15.87 5.86 -14.80
CA SER A 159 -15.61 4.87 -15.83
C SER A 159 -15.44 3.48 -15.21
N ILE A 160 -16.05 2.50 -15.86
CA ILE A 160 -15.87 1.07 -15.58
C ILE A 160 -15.06 0.38 -16.68
N GLU A 161 -14.47 1.15 -17.59
CA GLU A 161 -13.62 0.62 -18.64
C GLU A 161 -12.18 0.53 -18.13
N PRO A 162 -11.58 -0.67 -18.11
CA PRO A 162 -10.17 -0.82 -17.80
C PRO A 162 -9.29 -0.09 -18.81
N SER A 163 -8.12 0.35 -18.37
CA SER A 163 -7.09 0.89 -19.26
C SER A 163 -6.62 -0.17 -20.26
N LYS A 164 -6.31 0.27 -21.47
CA LYS A 164 -5.66 -0.56 -22.49
C LYS A 164 -4.13 -0.54 -22.39
N GLU A 165 -3.60 0.29 -21.50
CA GLU A 165 -2.16 0.49 -21.31
C GLU A 165 -1.78 0.19 -19.86
N GLU A 166 -0.76 -0.64 -19.69
CA GLU A 166 -0.14 -0.92 -18.39
C GLU A 166 0.54 0.33 -17.84
N ILE A 167 0.71 0.37 -16.51
CA ILE A 167 1.44 1.42 -15.79
C ILE A 167 0.70 2.76 -15.76
N VAL A 168 0.13 3.20 -16.88
CA VAL A 168 -0.56 4.50 -17.00
C VAL A 168 -1.93 4.48 -16.34
N GLY A 169 -2.62 3.33 -16.39
CA GLY A 169 -3.96 3.17 -15.83
C GLY A 169 -4.19 1.78 -15.25
N HIS A 170 -5.36 1.57 -14.65
CA HIS A 170 -5.75 0.26 -14.16
C HIS A 170 -6.21 -0.61 -15.33
N VAL A 171 -5.43 -1.64 -15.69
CA VAL A 171 -5.84 -2.66 -16.66
C VAL A 171 -6.83 -3.64 -16.05
N LYS A 172 -6.90 -3.67 -14.73
CA LYS A 172 -7.95 -4.34 -13.94
C LYS A 172 -8.52 -3.34 -12.95
N LEU A 173 -9.85 -3.24 -12.86
CA LEU A 173 -10.51 -2.27 -11.97
C LEU A 173 -10.34 -2.56 -10.49
N GLY A 174 -9.79 -3.70 -10.15
CA GLY A 174 -9.56 -4.18 -8.80
C GLY A 174 -9.74 -5.68 -8.67
N TYR A 175 -9.67 -6.17 -7.44
CA TYR A 175 -9.73 -7.60 -7.13
C TYR A 175 -10.83 -7.91 -6.11
N THR A 176 -11.34 -9.13 -6.17
CA THR A 176 -12.27 -9.68 -5.17
C THR A 176 -11.50 -10.50 -4.13
N GLU A 177 -12.18 -10.88 -3.04
CA GLU A 177 -11.62 -11.83 -2.06
C GLU A 177 -11.26 -13.16 -2.71
N GLN A 178 -12.08 -13.62 -3.67
CA GLN A 178 -11.83 -14.89 -4.34
C GLN A 178 -10.53 -14.87 -5.14
N ASN A 179 -10.25 -13.78 -5.88
CA ASN A 179 -8.98 -13.64 -6.60
C ASN A 179 -7.78 -13.77 -5.65
N LEU A 180 -7.86 -13.16 -4.45
CA LEU A 180 -6.78 -13.23 -3.47
C LEU A 180 -6.63 -14.64 -2.86
N VAL A 181 -7.74 -15.37 -2.70
CA VAL A 181 -7.71 -16.78 -2.29
C VAL A 181 -7.09 -17.66 -3.38
N ASP A 182 -7.39 -17.38 -4.65
CA ASP A 182 -6.88 -18.16 -5.78
C ASP A 182 -5.36 -17.96 -5.94
N PHE A 183 -4.82 -16.77 -5.74
CA PHE A 183 -3.36 -16.54 -5.68
C PHE A 183 -2.68 -17.41 -4.61
N ALA A 184 -3.29 -17.56 -3.43
CA ALA A 184 -2.75 -18.42 -2.39
C ALA A 184 -2.69 -19.88 -2.82
N LYS A 185 -3.79 -20.38 -3.42
CA LYS A 185 -3.90 -21.79 -3.86
C LYS A 185 -2.92 -22.11 -5.00
N GLU A 186 -2.89 -21.25 -6.03
CA GLU A 186 -2.04 -21.42 -7.21
C GLU A 186 -0.55 -21.44 -6.85
N ASN A 187 -0.17 -20.74 -5.77
CA ASN A 187 1.23 -20.62 -5.33
C ASN A 187 1.56 -21.40 -4.05
N SER A 188 0.67 -22.28 -3.59
CA SER A 188 0.85 -23.09 -2.37
C SER A 188 1.21 -22.27 -1.12
N LEU A 189 0.60 -21.09 -0.98
CA LEU A 189 0.83 -20.17 0.13
C LEU A 189 -0.27 -20.34 1.21
N SER A 190 0.11 -20.08 2.45
CA SER A 190 -0.86 -19.97 3.55
C SER A 190 -1.45 -18.56 3.59
N LEU A 191 -2.71 -18.39 3.16
CA LEU A 191 -3.45 -17.14 3.33
C LEU A 191 -3.77 -16.92 4.81
N GLN A 192 -3.18 -15.90 5.41
CA GLN A 192 -3.34 -15.61 6.83
C GLN A 192 -4.63 -14.85 7.12
N ASP A 193 -4.90 -13.82 6.35
CA ASP A 193 -6.14 -13.03 6.46
C ASP A 193 -6.32 -12.11 5.24
N ILE A 194 -7.56 -11.63 5.06
CA ILE A 194 -7.93 -10.59 4.12
C ILE A 194 -8.50 -9.41 4.89
N TYR A 195 -8.10 -8.20 4.53
CA TYR A 195 -8.55 -6.96 5.16
C TYR A 195 -9.14 -6.02 4.13
N PHE A 196 -10.12 -5.23 4.57
CA PHE A 196 -10.64 -4.09 3.84
C PHE A 196 -10.04 -2.82 4.42
N ILE A 197 -9.56 -1.93 3.56
CA ILE A 197 -8.79 -0.74 3.93
C ILE A 197 -9.51 0.51 3.46
N SER A 198 -9.44 1.57 4.26
CA SER A 198 -10.00 2.90 3.98
C SER A 198 -11.52 2.88 3.84
N GLU A 199 -12.21 2.77 4.97
CA GLU A 199 -13.68 2.91 5.00
C GLU A 199 -14.12 4.25 4.40
N CYS A 200 -14.98 4.18 3.40
CA CYS A 200 -15.57 5.31 2.72
C CYS A 200 -17.06 5.40 3.03
N ASN A 201 -17.46 6.41 3.74
CA ASN A 201 -18.88 6.72 3.90
C ASN A 201 -19.32 7.80 2.90
N ASN A 202 -20.64 8.07 2.88
CA ASN A 202 -21.24 9.06 1.98
C ASN A 202 -20.60 10.45 2.06
N PHE A 203 -20.13 10.86 3.24
CA PHE A 203 -19.47 12.14 3.44
C PHE A 203 -18.07 12.13 2.82
N ARG A 204 -17.28 11.10 3.12
CA ARG A 204 -15.91 10.95 2.63
C ARG A 204 -15.88 10.80 1.11
N SER A 205 -16.75 10.00 0.50
CA SER A 205 -16.81 9.83 -0.95
C SER A 205 -17.23 11.12 -1.69
N LYS A 206 -18.15 11.91 -1.12
CA LYS A 206 -18.61 13.15 -1.73
C LYS A 206 -17.55 14.25 -1.74
N TYR A 207 -16.71 14.32 -0.69
CA TYR A 207 -15.75 15.40 -0.49
C TYR A 207 -14.31 14.99 -0.82
N PHE A 208 -13.98 13.70 -0.78
CA PHE A 208 -12.64 13.17 -1.03
C PHE A 208 -12.06 13.60 -2.37
N PHE A 209 -12.86 13.55 -3.44
CA PHE A 209 -12.44 13.98 -4.78
C PHE A 209 -12.42 15.50 -4.99
N LYS A 210 -13.21 16.25 -4.23
CA LYS A 210 -13.21 17.73 -4.32
C LYS A 210 -12.13 18.39 -3.46
N LEU A 211 -11.66 17.71 -2.41
CA LEU A 211 -10.74 18.26 -1.41
C LEU A 211 -9.29 17.81 -1.60
N ASN A 212 -8.97 17.12 -2.70
CA ASN A 212 -7.63 16.57 -2.93
C ASN A 212 -6.53 17.63 -3.14
N ASN A 213 -6.88 18.91 -3.22
CA ASN A 213 -5.92 19.99 -3.40
C ASN A 213 -6.18 21.14 -2.41
N GLY A 214 -5.13 21.53 -1.67
CA GLY A 214 -5.09 22.75 -0.90
C GLY A 214 -5.27 22.64 0.62
N LEU A 215 -5.46 23.78 1.27
CA LEU A 215 -5.56 23.94 2.73
C LEU A 215 -6.67 23.06 3.37
N PHE A 216 -7.76 22.85 2.67
CA PHE A 216 -8.86 22.00 3.15
C PHE A 216 -8.47 20.54 3.35
N CYS A 217 -7.57 19.99 2.52
CA CYS A 217 -7.06 18.63 2.68
C CYS A 217 -6.29 18.50 4.01
N TYR A 218 -5.47 19.49 4.36
CA TYR A 218 -4.74 19.51 5.63
C TYR A 218 -5.68 19.62 6.84
N ILE A 219 -6.68 20.49 6.76
CA ILE A 219 -7.67 20.66 7.84
C ILE A 219 -8.48 19.37 8.02
N PHE A 220 -8.94 18.78 6.93
CA PHE A 220 -9.71 17.54 6.99
C PHE A 220 -8.88 16.37 7.55
N ASN A 221 -7.64 16.21 7.07
CA ASN A 221 -6.71 15.21 7.58
C ASN A 221 -6.37 15.44 9.05
N PHE A 222 -6.25 16.69 9.49
CA PHE A 222 -6.04 17.05 10.90
C PHE A 222 -7.25 16.68 11.75
N LEU A 223 -8.47 17.04 11.34
CA LEU A 223 -9.71 16.72 12.06
C LEU A 223 -9.94 15.20 12.14
N TYR A 224 -9.61 14.49 11.05
CA TYR A 224 -9.65 13.02 11.03
C TYR A 224 -8.62 12.41 11.98
N TYR A 225 -7.42 12.96 11.99
CA TYR A 225 -6.36 12.54 12.91
C TYR A 225 -6.75 12.75 14.38
N MET A 226 -7.39 13.88 14.68
CA MET A 226 -7.90 14.20 16.03
C MET A 226 -9.08 13.31 16.46
N GLY A 227 -9.55 12.41 15.58
CA GLY A 227 -10.63 11.48 15.89
C GLY A 227 -12.02 12.10 15.87
N LEU A 228 -12.16 13.34 15.36
CA LEU A 228 -13.45 13.99 15.17
C LEU A 228 -14.31 13.28 14.10
N PHE A 229 -13.65 12.55 13.19
CA PHE A 229 -14.30 11.63 12.27
C PHE A 229 -13.83 10.21 12.55
N ARG A 230 -14.71 9.35 13.10
CA ARG A 230 -14.41 7.95 13.42
C ARG A 230 -14.69 7.05 12.22
N PHE A 231 -13.76 6.96 11.28
CA PHE A 231 -13.79 5.94 10.22
C PHE A 231 -12.89 4.77 10.59
N LYS A 232 -13.31 3.55 10.27
CA LYS A 232 -12.45 2.38 10.41
C LYS A 232 -11.40 2.42 9.31
N ARG A 233 -10.13 2.41 9.69
CA ARG A 233 -9.02 2.42 8.74
C ARG A 233 -8.88 1.09 8.02
N PHE A 234 -9.06 0.00 8.73
CA PHE A 234 -9.03 -1.35 8.20
C PHE A 234 -9.84 -2.31 9.06
N SER A 235 -10.39 -3.35 8.43
CA SER A 235 -11.19 -4.38 9.08
C SER A 235 -10.95 -5.74 8.42
N SER A 236 -10.76 -6.79 9.23
CA SER A 236 -10.62 -8.16 8.75
C SER A 236 -11.96 -8.71 8.23
N THR A 237 -11.90 -9.64 7.26
CA THR A 237 -13.07 -10.38 6.76
C THR A 237 -13.76 -11.19 7.83
N LYS A 238 -13.06 -11.53 8.93
CA LYS A 238 -13.61 -12.25 10.09
C LYS A 238 -14.67 -11.45 10.86
N LYS A 239 -14.80 -10.15 10.58
CA LYS A 239 -15.80 -9.27 11.20
C LYS A 239 -16.98 -9.05 10.26
N GLN A 240 -18.19 -9.00 10.83
CA GLN A 240 -19.37 -8.58 10.07
C GLN A 240 -19.29 -7.09 9.77
N ILE A 241 -19.10 -6.73 8.50
CA ILE A 241 -18.94 -5.35 8.02
C ILE A 241 -19.63 -5.18 6.67
N ASN A 242 -20.02 -3.96 6.35
CA ASN A 242 -20.41 -3.63 4.98
C ASN A 242 -19.15 -3.41 4.13
N LYS A 243 -18.74 -4.47 3.43
CA LYS A 243 -17.51 -4.50 2.61
C LYS A 243 -17.50 -3.45 1.51
N LEU A 244 -18.68 -3.10 0.95
CA LEU A 244 -18.82 -2.11 -0.12
C LEU A 244 -18.44 -0.69 0.31
N ASN A 245 -18.24 -0.46 1.59
CA ASN A 245 -17.78 0.82 2.11
C ASN A 245 -16.26 1.01 2.10
N TYR A 246 -15.47 0.06 1.60
CA TYR A 246 -14.01 0.14 1.64
C TYR A 246 -13.42 0.31 0.23
N PHE A 247 -12.40 1.15 0.09
CA PHE A 247 -11.75 1.40 -1.20
C PHE A 247 -10.83 0.29 -1.64
N SER A 248 -10.00 -0.20 -0.73
CA SER A 248 -8.97 -1.18 -1.04
C SER A 248 -9.17 -2.46 -0.24
N ILE A 249 -8.69 -3.55 -0.82
CA ILE A 249 -8.58 -4.86 -0.20
C ILE A 249 -7.11 -5.22 -0.05
N ALA A 250 -6.76 -5.91 1.02
CA ALA A 250 -5.40 -6.41 1.26
C ALA A 250 -5.41 -7.87 1.61
N ALA A 251 -4.40 -8.60 1.18
CA ALA A 251 -4.16 -9.97 1.59
C ALA A 251 -2.76 -10.15 2.19
N ILE A 252 -2.68 -11.04 3.15
CA ILE A 252 -1.47 -11.43 3.85
C ILE A 252 -1.25 -12.90 3.60
N TYR A 253 -0.14 -13.22 2.94
CA TYR A 253 0.27 -14.60 2.70
C TYR A 253 1.55 -14.92 3.45
N LYS A 254 1.72 -16.19 3.81
CA LYS A 254 2.94 -16.74 4.40
C LYS A 254 3.46 -17.86 3.52
N LYS A 255 4.73 -17.78 3.14
CA LYS A 255 5.45 -18.79 2.36
C LYS A 255 5.99 -19.93 3.24
#